data_cd263f8285ed03f3bb60d72ac8d5d2a8
#
_entry.id   cd263f8285ed03f3bb60d72ac8d5d2a8
#
_cell.length_a   1.000
_cell.length_b   1.000
_cell.length_c   1.000
_cell.angle_alpha   90.00
_cell.angle_beta   90.00
_cell.angle_gamma   90.00
#
_symmetry.space_group_name_H-M   'P 1'
#
loop_
_entity.id
_entity.type
_entity.pdbx_description
1 polymer ?
#
loop_
_entity_poly.entity_id
_entity_poly.type
_entity_poly.pdbx_seq_one_letter_code
_entity_poly.pdbx_strand_id
1 'polypeptide(L)'
;MDFCGHATLASAFVLFKDFTEKKTLNFHVRNLGLFVVHQDEDGKIRMDFPIRKAQQVEDYPAILRQALTKPFKAVYQNVQAYIVEYESVQDVLDEQPDMNLLKALGKRTAITTTAMDFAITSKADDQYDCVSRYFAPVAGIDEDPVTGSIHTAIAPLWAEKLAKNNIVAYQASSRGGVLYCNVLNQERIEISGYGKLYMQAEIFP
;
A
#
# COMPACT_ATOMS: atom_id res chain seq x y z
N MET A 1 6.74 -11.97 5.62
CA MET A 1 6.69 -10.61 5.02
C MET A 1 8.10 -10.28 4.57
N ASP A 2 8.30 -10.14 3.28
CA ASP A 2 9.65 -9.95 2.72
C ASP A 2 10.14 -8.50 2.84
N PHE A 3 9.23 -7.55 2.96
CA PHE A 3 9.51 -6.12 3.10
C PHE A 3 8.39 -5.38 3.85
N CYS A 4 8.79 -4.46 4.74
CA CYS A 4 7.86 -3.64 5.52
C CYS A 4 8.17 -2.15 5.32
N GLY A 5 7.45 -1.49 4.39
CA GLY A 5 7.69 -0.09 4.03
C GLY A 5 7.56 0.88 5.20
N HIS A 6 6.49 0.77 6.00
CA HIS A 6 6.26 1.69 7.11
C HIS A 6 7.31 1.55 8.23
N ALA A 7 7.80 0.33 8.52
CA ALA A 7 8.86 0.14 9.49
C ALA A 7 10.19 0.73 9.00
N THR A 8 10.51 0.57 7.71
CA THR A 8 11.70 1.19 7.11
C THR A 8 11.60 2.70 7.13
N LEU A 9 10.44 3.28 6.78
CA LEU A 9 10.19 4.71 6.85
C LEU A 9 10.37 5.24 8.29
N ALA A 10 9.78 4.57 9.27
CA ALA A 10 9.88 4.95 10.69
C ALA A 10 11.32 4.87 11.19
N SER A 11 12.06 3.82 10.84
CA SER A 11 13.48 3.68 11.18
C SER A 11 14.32 4.78 10.54
N ALA A 12 14.08 5.06 9.25
CA ALA A 12 14.77 6.13 8.54
C ALA A 12 14.47 7.51 9.16
N PHE A 13 13.21 7.75 9.55
CA PHE A 13 12.81 8.99 10.23
C PHE A 13 13.62 9.23 11.50
N VAL A 14 13.75 8.22 12.35
CA VAL A 14 14.53 8.34 13.61
C VAL A 14 16.01 8.55 13.31
N LEU A 15 16.57 7.79 12.35
CA LEU A 15 17.99 7.92 12.00
C LEU A 15 18.30 9.28 11.42
N PHE A 16 17.51 9.81 10.50
CA PHE A 16 17.69 11.14 9.94
C PHE A 16 17.52 12.25 11.00
N LYS A 17 16.60 12.06 11.93
CA LYS A 17 16.31 13.05 12.96
C LYS A 17 17.42 13.15 14.01
N ASP A 18 17.89 12.00 14.53
CA ASP A 18 18.67 11.96 15.78
C ASP A 18 20.08 11.42 15.63
N PHE A 19 20.43 10.77 14.49
CA PHE A 19 21.68 10.00 14.39
C PHE A 19 22.59 10.38 13.21
N THR A 20 22.11 11.13 12.23
CA THR A 20 22.94 11.49 11.07
C THR A 20 22.47 12.74 10.35
N GLU A 21 23.42 13.51 9.82
CA GLU A 21 23.16 14.64 8.92
C GLU A 21 23.08 14.22 7.44
N LYS A 22 23.34 12.94 7.14
CA LYS A 22 23.24 12.40 5.77
C LYS A 22 21.79 12.45 5.30
N LYS A 23 21.61 12.71 4.02
CA LYS A 23 20.27 12.67 3.36
C LYS A 23 19.96 11.35 2.67
N THR A 24 20.85 10.36 2.81
CA THR A 24 20.70 9.04 2.23
C THR A 24 21.12 7.97 3.22
N LEU A 25 20.28 6.96 3.38
CA LEU A 25 20.53 5.77 4.19
C LEU A 25 20.42 4.51 3.33
N ASN A 26 21.28 3.55 3.63
CA ASN A 26 21.28 2.24 2.99
C ASN A 26 20.83 1.20 4.02
N PHE A 27 19.68 0.59 3.77
CA PHE A 27 19.19 -0.54 4.55
C PHE A 27 19.52 -1.84 3.83
N HIS A 28 19.98 -2.84 4.57
CA HIS A 28 20.11 -4.19 4.03
C HIS A 28 18.89 -5.01 4.42
N VAL A 29 18.09 -5.39 3.43
CA VAL A 29 16.90 -6.22 3.63
C VAL A 29 17.22 -7.65 3.19
N ARG A 30 17.04 -8.63 4.10
CA ARG A 30 17.54 -10.01 3.94
C ARG A 30 17.26 -10.62 2.56
N ASN A 31 16.06 -10.49 2.03
CA ASN A 31 15.66 -11.15 0.78
C ASN A 31 15.59 -10.19 -0.42
N LEU A 32 15.85 -8.89 -0.22
CA LEU A 32 15.76 -7.87 -1.26
C LEU A 32 17.10 -7.17 -1.54
N GLY A 33 18.11 -7.42 -0.70
CA GLY A 33 19.42 -6.78 -0.82
C GLY A 33 19.44 -5.35 -0.31
N LEU A 34 20.18 -4.48 -1.01
CA LEU A 34 20.34 -3.08 -0.66
C LEU A 34 19.06 -2.29 -0.98
N PHE A 35 18.61 -1.54 0.02
CA PHE A 35 17.46 -0.67 -0.08
C PHE A 35 17.84 0.76 0.29
N VAL A 36 17.76 1.67 -0.67
CA VAL A 36 18.21 3.06 -0.51
C VAL A 36 17.01 3.93 -0.13
N VAL A 37 17.19 4.72 0.91
CA VAL A 37 16.17 5.65 1.43
C VAL A 37 16.74 7.05 1.44
N HIS A 38 16.00 8.02 0.93
CA HIS A 38 16.38 9.42 0.88
C HIS A 38 15.47 10.28 1.76
N GLN A 39 16.01 11.35 2.32
CA GLN A 39 15.23 12.42 2.93
C GLN A 39 15.29 13.65 2.04
N ASP A 40 14.15 14.12 1.59
CA ASP A 40 14.00 15.37 0.83
C ASP A 40 14.14 16.59 1.76
N GLU A 41 14.31 17.78 1.19
CA GLU A 41 14.50 19.02 1.95
C GLU A 41 13.32 19.38 2.86
N ASP A 42 12.10 19.00 2.44
CA ASP A 42 10.86 19.18 3.20
C ASP A 42 10.65 18.13 4.31
N GLY A 43 11.63 17.22 4.50
CA GLY A 43 11.58 16.13 5.47
C GLY A 43 10.83 14.87 5.01
N LYS A 44 10.32 14.84 3.79
CA LYS A 44 9.69 13.65 3.21
C LYS A 44 10.72 12.53 3.04
N ILE A 45 10.34 11.32 3.40
CA ILE A 45 11.19 10.15 3.28
C ILE A 45 10.77 9.36 2.05
N ARG A 46 11.69 9.19 1.12
CA ARG A 46 11.48 8.59 -0.19
C ARG A 46 12.19 7.25 -0.28
N MET A 47 11.46 6.26 -0.76
CA MET A 47 11.89 4.88 -0.87
C MET A 47 11.61 4.37 -2.29
N ASP A 48 12.58 3.71 -2.91
CA ASP A 48 12.49 3.18 -4.26
C ASP A 48 12.13 1.68 -4.24
N PHE A 49 11.03 1.32 -4.92
CA PHE A 49 10.46 -0.03 -4.93
C PHE A 49 10.37 -0.62 -6.35
N PRO A 50 10.43 -1.94 -6.47
CA PRO A 50 9.98 -2.59 -7.69
C PRO A 50 8.45 -2.48 -7.82
N ILE A 51 7.98 -2.20 -9.03
CA ILE A 51 6.55 -2.23 -9.35
C ILE A 51 6.05 -3.68 -9.27
N ARG A 52 4.92 -3.87 -8.61
CA ARG A 52 4.17 -5.14 -8.58
C ARG A 52 2.90 -4.99 -9.40
N LYS A 53 3.05 -4.84 -10.72
CA LYS A 53 1.95 -4.53 -11.62
C LYS A 53 0.79 -5.50 -11.41
N ALA A 54 -0.42 -4.95 -11.23
CA ALA A 54 -1.65 -5.71 -11.19
C ALA A 54 -2.25 -5.83 -12.60
N GLN A 55 -2.83 -6.98 -12.89
CA GLN A 55 -3.51 -7.26 -14.15
C GLN A 55 -5.00 -7.40 -13.90
N GLN A 56 -5.81 -6.88 -14.79
CA GLN A 56 -7.26 -7.07 -14.73
C GLN A 56 -7.59 -8.54 -14.92
N VAL A 57 -8.50 -9.06 -14.11
CA VAL A 57 -8.96 -10.43 -14.15
C VAL A 57 -10.49 -10.50 -14.19
N GLU A 58 -11.00 -11.36 -15.05
CA GLU A 58 -12.44 -11.68 -15.16
C GLU A 58 -12.79 -12.88 -14.27
N ASP A 59 -11.85 -13.82 -14.15
CA ASP A 59 -11.99 -15.01 -13.32
C ASP A 59 -11.36 -14.77 -11.94
N TYR A 60 -12.20 -14.55 -10.94
CA TYR A 60 -11.83 -14.37 -9.55
C TYR A 60 -12.79 -15.16 -8.64
N PRO A 61 -12.38 -15.55 -7.42
CA PRO A 61 -13.22 -16.33 -6.53
C PRO A 61 -14.57 -15.67 -6.23
N ALA A 62 -15.67 -16.40 -6.35
CA ALA A 62 -17.03 -15.89 -6.10
C ALA A 62 -17.18 -15.31 -4.67
N ILE A 63 -16.40 -15.83 -3.72
CA ILE A 63 -16.37 -15.34 -2.34
C ILE A 63 -15.93 -13.87 -2.26
N LEU A 64 -15.13 -13.38 -3.21
CA LEU A 64 -14.73 -11.96 -3.27
C LEU A 64 -15.97 -11.08 -3.43
N ARG A 65 -16.86 -11.42 -4.36
CA ARG A 65 -18.12 -10.69 -4.56
C ARG A 65 -19.06 -10.80 -3.36
N GLN A 66 -19.06 -11.94 -2.68
CA GLN A 66 -19.90 -12.17 -1.50
C GLN A 66 -19.40 -11.39 -0.29
N ALA A 67 -18.09 -11.13 -0.19
CA ALA A 67 -17.49 -10.41 0.91
C ALA A 67 -17.70 -8.88 0.84
N LEU A 68 -18.08 -8.36 -0.32
CA LEU A 68 -18.23 -6.93 -0.56
C LEU A 68 -19.68 -6.50 -0.55
N THR A 69 -19.96 -5.30 0.00
CA THR A 69 -21.33 -4.76 0.13
C THR A 69 -21.70 -3.84 -1.02
N LYS A 70 -20.72 -3.28 -1.75
CA LYS A 70 -20.95 -2.31 -2.83
C LYS A 70 -20.68 -2.95 -4.21
N PRO A 71 -21.34 -2.47 -5.25
CA PRO A 71 -21.01 -2.83 -6.63
C PRO A 71 -19.63 -2.26 -7.00
N PHE A 72 -18.89 -2.96 -7.83
CA PHE A 72 -17.56 -2.54 -8.28
C PHE A 72 -17.39 -2.68 -9.80
N LYS A 73 -16.42 -1.94 -10.36
CA LYS A 73 -16.17 -1.86 -11.82
C LYS A 73 -15.30 -2.98 -12.34
N ALA A 74 -14.21 -3.26 -11.64
CA ALA A 74 -13.18 -4.19 -12.11
C ALA A 74 -12.43 -4.82 -10.94
N VAL A 75 -11.85 -5.98 -11.21
CA VAL A 75 -10.94 -6.68 -10.29
C VAL A 75 -9.59 -6.80 -10.97
N TYR A 76 -8.55 -6.46 -10.23
CA TYR A 76 -7.16 -6.66 -10.63
C TYR A 76 -6.49 -7.60 -9.64
N GLN A 77 -5.44 -8.26 -10.09
CA GLN A 77 -4.67 -9.20 -9.27
C GLN A 77 -3.18 -9.02 -9.51
N ASN A 78 -2.41 -9.09 -8.44
CA ASN A 78 -0.96 -9.27 -8.49
C ASN A 78 -0.53 -10.41 -7.56
N VAL A 79 0.79 -10.54 -7.31
CA VAL A 79 1.33 -11.58 -6.42
C VAL A 79 0.94 -11.39 -4.95
N GLN A 80 0.46 -10.22 -4.54
CA GLN A 80 0.16 -9.87 -3.16
C GLN A 80 -1.33 -9.87 -2.87
N ALA A 81 -2.16 -9.30 -3.76
CA ALA A 81 -3.54 -8.99 -3.44
C ALA A 81 -4.48 -9.02 -4.66
N TYR A 82 -5.77 -9.19 -4.38
CA TYR A 82 -6.83 -8.69 -5.25
C TYR A 82 -7.05 -7.21 -4.98
N ILE A 83 -7.17 -6.41 -6.04
CA ILE A 83 -7.44 -4.99 -5.99
C ILE A 83 -8.76 -4.74 -6.72
N VAL A 84 -9.74 -4.25 -5.99
CA VAL A 84 -11.09 -4.01 -6.52
C VAL A 84 -11.30 -2.52 -6.74
N GLU A 85 -11.65 -2.16 -7.96
CA GLU A 85 -11.94 -0.79 -8.36
C GLU A 85 -13.42 -0.48 -8.21
N TYR A 86 -13.70 0.55 -7.45
CA TYR A 86 -15.04 1.11 -7.26
C TYR A 86 -15.29 2.31 -8.15
N GLU A 87 -16.56 2.67 -8.32
CA GLU A 87 -16.99 3.83 -9.13
C GLU A 87 -16.62 5.15 -8.45
N SER A 88 -16.79 5.23 -7.12
CA SER A 88 -16.64 6.47 -6.38
C SER A 88 -15.81 6.32 -5.10
N VAL A 89 -15.31 7.44 -4.61
CA VAL A 89 -14.66 7.55 -3.30
C VAL A 89 -15.62 7.12 -2.19
N GLN A 90 -16.89 7.51 -2.30
CA GLN A 90 -17.88 7.18 -1.28
C GLN A 90 -18.10 5.68 -1.14
N ASP A 91 -18.05 4.93 -2.25
CA ASP A 91 -18.15 3.47 -2.21
C ASP A 91 -16.98 2.85 -1.45
N VAL A 92 -15.75 3.39 -1.64
CA VAL A 92 -14.55 2.95 -0.89
C VAL A 92 -14.69 3.25 0.59
N LEU A 93 -15.19 4.44 0.95
CA LEU A 93 -15.34 4.86 2.35
C LEU A 93 -16.42 4.07 3.08
N ASP A 94 -17.56 3.82 2.41
CA ASP A 94 -18.72 3.16 2.98
C ASP A 94 -18.64 1.62 2.93
N GLU A 95 -17.64 1.06 2.24
CA GLU A 95 -17.49 -0.38 2.15
C GLU A 95 -17.26 -1.01 3.53
N GLN A 96 -18.03 -2.05 3.82
CA GLN A 96 -17.95 -2.83 5.06
C GLN A 96 -17.76 -4.31 4.69
N PRO A 97 -16.52 -4.74 4.35
CA PRO A 97 -16.29 -6.10 3.89
C PRO A 97 -16.55 -7.13 4.99
N ASP A 98 -17.08 -8.29 4.63
CA ASP A 98 -17.15 -9.43 5.55
C ASP A 98 -15.74 -10.02 5.75
N MET A 99 -15.14 -9.72 6.91
CA MET A 99 -13.78 -10.16 7.25
C MET A 99 -13.65 -11.68 7.35
N ASN A 100 -14.73 -12.41 7.68
CA ASN A 100 -14.68 -13.87 7.73
C ASN A 100 -14.59 -14.46 6.32
N LEU A 101 -15.32 -13.90 5.38
CA LEU A 101 -15.23 -14.29 3.97
C LEU A 101 -13.86 -13.90 3.38
N LEU A 102 -13.31 -12.73 3.72
CA LEU A 102 -11.96 -12.33 3.29
C LEU A 102 -10.88 -13.23 3.90
N LYS A 103 -11.04 -13.67 5.16
CA LYS A 103 -10.14 -14.69 5.75
C LYS A 103 -10.18 -16.02 5.00
N ALA A 104 -11.35 -16.41 4.52
CA ALA A 104 -11.50 -17.62 3.71
C ALA A 104 -10.85 -17.45 2.31
N LEU A 105 -10.98 -16.27 1.70
CA LEU A 105 -10.33 -15.93 0.44
C LEU A 105 -8.80 -16.01 0.54
N GLY A 106 -8.23 -15.50 1.63
CA GLY A 106 -6.80 -15.46 1.87
C GLY A 106 -6.18 -16.82 2.19
N LYS A 107 -6.96 -17.87 2.41
CA LYS A 107 -6.42 -19.21 2.62
C LYS A 107 -5.93 -19.79 1.29
N ARG A 108 -4.83 -20.55 1.36
CA ARG A 108 -4.35 -21.32 0.20
C ARG A 108 -5.46 -22.22 -0.33
N THR A 109 -5.77 -22.09 -1.60
CA THR A 109 -6.66 -23.02 -2.31
C THR A 109 -5.83 -23.93 -3.20
N ALA A 110 -6.46 -24.96 -3.80
CA ALA A 110 -5.78 -25.80 -4.79
C ALA A 110 -5.29 -25.03 -6.03
N ILE A 111 -5.84 -23.82 -6.24
CA ILE A 111 -5.55 -22.96 -7.40
C ILE A 111 -4.54 -21.87 -7.02
N THR A 112 -4.58 -21.36 -5.76
CA THR A 112 -3.65 -20.33 -5.28
C THR A 112 -2.67 -20.92 -4.28
N THR A 113 -1.38 -20.85 -4.58
CA THR A 113 -0.31 -21.37 -3.71
C THR A 113 0.04 -20.41 -2.55
N THR A 114 -0.41 -19.16 -2.62
CA THR A 114 -0.17 -18.10 -1.62
C THR A 114 -1.48 -17.55 -1.09
N ALA A 115 -1.46 -17.12 0.17
CA ALA A 115 -2.55 -16.32 0.73
C ALA A 115 -2.57 -14.95 0.02
N MET A 116 -3.76 -14.49 -0.34
CA MET A 116 -3.95 -13.20 -1.00
C MET A 116 -4.57 -12.22 -0.03
N ASP A 117 -3.99 -11.04 0.05
CA ASP A 117 -4.58 -9.89 0.72
C ASP A 117 -5.62 -9.23 -0.20
N PHE A 118 -6.21 -8.16 0.26
CA PHE A 118 -7.30 -7.52 -0.44
C PHE A 118 -7.19 -5.99 -0.35
N ALA A 119 -7.43 -5.31 -1.45
CA ALA A 119 -7.50 -3.86 -1.50
C ALA A 119 -8.71 -3.40 -2.29
N ILE A 120 -9.23 -2.24 -1.91
CA ILE A 120 -10.23 -1.51 -2.68
C ILE A 120 -9.69 -0.15 -3.06
N THR A 121 -10.08 0.37 -4.22
CA THR A 121 -9.62 1.68 -4.69
C THR A 121 -10.63 2.33 -5.64
N SER A 122 -10.61 3.65 -5.69
CA SER A 122 -11.32 4.46 -6.70
C SER A 122 -10.48 5.64 -7.14
N LYS A 123 -10.84 6.24 -8.27
CA LYS A 123 -10.40 7.58 -8.61
C LYS A 123 -10.88 8.55 -7.52
N ALA A 124 -10.04 9.50 -7.14
CA ALA A 124 -10.44 10.61 -6.28
C ALA A 124 -10.52 11.91 -7.08
N ASP A 125 -11.05 12.94 -6.43
CA ASP A 125 -11.17 14.27 -6.97
C ASP A 125 -10.36 15.25 -6.09
N ASP A 126 -10.03 16.43 -6.61
CA ASP A 126 -9.39 17.56 -5.93
C ASP A 126 -8.02 17.28 -5.30
N GLN A 127 -7.95 16.84 -4.05
CA GLN A 127 -6.71 16.76 -3.28
C GLN A 127 -5.88 15.52 -3.58
N TYR A 128 -6.52 14.41 -3.94
CA TYR A 128 -5.88 13.12 -4.18
C TYR A 128 -6.20 12.62 -5.59
N ASP A 129 -5.35 11.76 -6.12
CA ASP A 129 -5.59 11.10 -7.41
C ASP A 129 -6.39 9.82 -7.27
N CYS A 130 -6.18 9.12 -6.15
CA CYS A 130 -6.93 7.93 -5.82
C CYS A 130 -7.09 7.80 -4.30
N VAL A 131 -8.14 7.07 -3.92
CA VAL A 131 -8.39 6.63 -2.56
C VAL A 131 -8.34 5.11 -2.53
N SER A 132 -7.84 4.55 -1.43
CA SER A 132 -7.75 3.11 -1.23
C SER A 132 -7.98 2.71 0.22
N ARG A 133 -8.29 1.42 0.44
CA ARG A 133 -8.21 0.75 1.74
C ARG A 133 -7.56 -0.62 1.54
N TYR A 134 -6.90 -1.15 2.55
CA TYR A 134 -6.17 -2.41 2.47
C TYR A 134 -6.47 -3.31 3.67
N PHE A 135 -6.75 -4.57 3.37
CA PHE A 135 -7.18 -5.58 4.33
C PHE A 135 -6.29 -6.81 4.25
N ALA A 136 -5.75 -7.24 5.39
CA ALA A 136 -4.89 -8.43 5.51
C ALA A 136 -5.39 -9.36 6.65
N PRO A 137 -6.66 -9.78 6.63
CA PRO A 137 -7.27 -10.50 7.73
C PRO A 137 -6.64 -11.87 8.01
N VAL A 138 -5.98 -12.48 7.02
CA VAL A 138 -5.22 -13.73 7.20
C VAL A 138 -3.96 -13.51 8.03
N ALA A 139 -3.36 -12.32 7.94
CA ALA A 139 -2.23 -11.91 8.77
C ALA A 139 -2.64 -11.43 10.18
N GLY A 140 -3.94 -11.45 10.50
CA GLY A 140 -4.49 -10.97 11.76
C GLY A 140 -4.71 -9.46 11.81
N ILE A 141 -4.65 -8.79 10.67
CA ILE A 141 -4.84 -7.34 10.53
C ILE A 141 -6.10 -7.14 9.67
N ASP A 142 -7.23 -6.81 10.32
CA ASP A 142 -8.48 -6.62 9.59
C ASP A 142 -8.33 -5.48 8.57
N GLU A 143 -7.80 -4.32 8.98
CA GLU A 143 -7.47 -3.22 8.07
C GLU A 143 -6.12 -2.59 8.43
N ASP A 144 -5.21 -2.48 7.46
CA ASP A 144 -3.88 -1.87 7.67
C ASP A 144 -3.97 -0.34 7.49
N PRO A 145 -3.41 0.45 8.43
CA PRO A 145 -3.49 1.91 8.40
C PRO A 145 -2.96 2.57 7.14
N VAL A 146 -1.74 2.22 6.72
CA VAL A 146 -1.08 2.75 5.51
C VAL A 146 -0.11 1.71 4.96
N THR A 147 -0.35 1.26 3.75
CA THR A 147 0.35 0.11 3.15
C THR A 147 1.18 0.52 1.94
N GLY A 148 2.47 0.77 2.12
CA GLY A 148 3.35 1.11 1.00
C GLY A 148 3.44 0.01 -0.07
N SER A 149 3.48 -1.27 0.33
CA SER A 149 3.66 -2.39 -0.59
C SER A 149 2.54 -2.54 -1.62
N ILE A 150 1.28 -2.31 -1.25
CA ILE A 150 0.17 -2.40 -2.21
C ILE A 150 0.15 -1.20 -3.16
N HIS A 151 0.69 -0.05 -2.76
CA HIS A 151 0.78 1.12 -3.63
C HIS A 151 1.82 0.95 -4.74
N THR A 152 2.70 -0.06 -4.65
CA THR A 152 3.52 -0.48 -5.81
C THR A 152 2.69 -1.07 -6.96
N ALA A 153 1.40 -1.33 -6.74
CA ALA A 153 0.43 -1.76 -7.74
C ALA A 153 -0.66 -0.71 -7.99
N ILE A 154 -1.25 -0.14 -6.91
CA ILE A 154 -2.34 0.84 -7.03
C ILE A 154 -1.87 2.12 -7.74
N ALA A 155 -0.69 2.65 -7.38
CA ALA A 155 -0.22 3.89 -7.99
C ALA A 155 0.11 3.74 -9.49
N PRO A 156 0.80 2.67 -9.97
CA PRO A 156 0.96 2.44 -11.41
C PRO A 156 -0.37 2.23 -12.15
N LEU A 157 -1.36 1.58 -11.54
CA LEU A 157 -2.70 1.42 -12.11
C LEU A 157 -3.35 2.78 -12.37
N TRP A 158 -3.30 3.68 -11.39
CA TRP A 158 -3.87 5.02 -11.54
C TRP A 158 -3.00 5.93 -12.40
N ALA A 159 -1.68 5.77 -12.40
CA ALA A 159 -0.78 6.48 -13.31
C ALA A 159 -1.13 6.21 -14.77
N GLU A 160 -1.39 4.95 -15.12
CA GLU A 160 -1.82 4.56 -16.47
C GLU A 160 -3.20 5.16 -16.83
N LYS A 161 -4.18 5.06 -15.91
CA LYS A 161 -5.54 5.57 -16.13
C LYS A 161 -5.62 7.09 -16.22
N LEU A 162 -4.80 7.80 -15.46
CA LEU A 162 -4.78 9.26 -15.41
C LEU A 162 -3.72 9.88 -16.35
N ALA A 163 -2.95 9.06 -17.07
CA ALA A 163 -1.88 9.47 -17.98
C ALA A 163 -0.86 10.41 -17.29
N LYS A 164 -0.46 10.11 -16.04
CA LYS A 164 0.53 10.89 -15.29
C LYS A 164 1.35 9.99 -14.37
N ASN A 165 2.62 10.34 -14.11
CA ASN A 165 3.53 9.50 -13.31
C ASN A 165 3.47 9.81 -11.80
N ASN A 166 3.14 11.05 -11.44
CA ASN A 166 3.04 11.46 -10.05
C ASN A 166 1.62 11.25 -9.54
N ILE A 167 1.46 10.35 -8.57
CA ILE A 167 0.18 9.98 -7.98
C ILE A 167 0.19 10.33 -6.49
N VAL A 168 -0.75 11.14 -6.07
CA VAL A 168 -1.04 11.39 -4.65
C VAL A 168 -2.16 10.46 -4.24
N ALA A 169 -1.83 9.43 -3.47
CA ALA A 169 -2.77 8.42 -3.02
C ALA A 169 -3.15 8.66 -1.55
N TYR A 170 -4.41 8.52 -1.22
CA TYR A 170 -4.90 8.53 0.16
C TYR A 170 -5.39 7.13 0.54
N GLN A 171 -4.80 6.54 1.58
CA GLN A 171 -5.34 5.31 2.18
C GLN A 171 -6.30 5.68 3.31
N ALA A 172 -7.58 5.42 3.10
CA ALA A 172 -8.70 5.89 3.92
C ALA A 172 -9.06 4.89 5.03
N SER A 173 -8.07 4.40 5.77
CA SER A 173 -8.30 3.66 7.01
C SER A 173 -8.78 4.59 8.13
N SER A 174 -9.15 4.04 9.30
CA SER A 174 -9.53 4.83 10.47
C SER A 174 -8.47 5.85 10.90
N ARG A 175 -7.18 5.58 10.63
CA ARG A 175 -6.06 6.50 10.88
C ARG A 175 -5.81 7.43 9.70
N GLY A 176 -5.96 6.91 8.49
CA GLY A 176 -5.65 7.58 7.25
C GLY A 176 -4.15 7.81 7.02
N GLY A 177 -3.78 8.01 5.75
CA GLY A 177 -2.43 8.41 5.39
C GLY A 177 -2.28 8.72 3.91
N VAL A 178 -1.38 9.66 3.62
CA VAL A 178 -1.07 10.09 2.27
C VAL A 178 0.24 9.47 1.82
N LEU A 179 0.25 8.91 0.61
CA LEU A 179 1.44 8.41 -0.05
C LEU A 179 1.66 9.23 -1.33
N TYR A 180 2.88 9.71 -1.50
CA TYR A 180 3.33 10.39 -2.71
C TYR A 180 4.10 9.39 -3.55
N CYS A 181 3.54 9.01 -4.68
CA CYS A 181 4.06 7.97 -5.54
C CYS A 181 4.54 8.58 -6.86
N ASN A 182 5.76 8.22 -7.29
CA ASN A 182 6.32 8.65 -8.57
C ASN A 182 6.74 7.41 -9.37
N VAL A 183 6.01 7.10 -10.44
CA VAL A 183 6.31 6.00 -11.35
C VAL A 183 7.48 6.41 -12.23
N LEU A 184 8.67 5.85 -11.98
CA LEU A 184 9.90 6.20 -12.67
C LEU A 184 9.96 5.60 -14.08
N ASN A 185 9.55 4.35 -14.18
CA ASN A 185 9.50 3.57 -15.42
C ASN A 185 8.56 2.36 -15.23
N GLN A 186 8.64 1.37 -16.11
CA GLN A 186 7.80 0.17 -16.03
C GLN A 186 8.15 -0.79 -14.88
N GLU A 187 9.31 -0.62 -14.25
CA GLU A 187 9.83 -1.53 -13.23
C GLU A 187 9.95 -0.90 -11.85
N ARG A 188 10.09 0.43 -11.77
CA ARG A 188 10.44 1.15 -10.54
C ARG A 188 9.47 2.26 -10.21
N ILE A 189 9.18 2.37 -8.92
CA ILE A 189 8.34 3.41 -8.34
C ILE A 189 8.96 3.93 -7.05
N GLU A 190 9.01 5.25 -6.90
CA GLU A 190 9.29 5.87 -5.61
C GLU A 190 7.99 6.07 -4.84
N ILE A 191 7.99 5.66 -3.58
CA ILE A 191 6.89 5.93 -2.64
C ILE A 191 7.46 6.71 -1.48
N SER A 192 6.86 7.84 -1.17
CA SER A 192 7.32 8.72 -0.12
C SER A 192 6.20 9.15 0.81
N GLY A 193 6.59 9.52 2.04
CA GLY A 193 5.69 9.98 3.07
C GLY A 193 6.45 10.63 4.22
N TYR A 194 5.71 11.10 5.21
CA TYR A 194 6.27 11.76 6.39
C TYR A 194 6.21 10.84 7.61
N GLY A 195 7.27 10.88 8.42
CA GLY A 195 7.27 10.33 9.76
C GLY A 195 6.87 11.40 10.79
N LYS A 196 6.24 10.96 11.88
CA LYS A 196 5.93 11.84 13.02
C LYS A 196 6.35 11.14 14.31
N LEU A 197 7.13 11.84 15.15
CA LEU A 197 7.47 11.33 16.47
C LEU A 197 6.20 11.32 17.34
N TYR A 198 5.84 10.13 17.82
CA TYR A 198 4.71 9.95 18.72
C TYR A 198 5.11 10.01 20.19
N MET A 199 6.20 9.32 20.53
CA MET A 199 6.68 9.22 21.90
C MET A 199 8.19 9.01 21.92
N GLN A 200 8.85 9.58 22.93
CA GLN A 200 10.21 9.26 23.33
C GLN A 200 10.19 8.90 24.81
N ALA A 201 10.87 7.81 25.17
CA ALA A 201 10.91 7.31 26.55
C ALA A 201 12.31 6.85 26.91
N GLU A 202 12.63 6.93 28.19
CA GLU A 202 13.85 6.38 28.78
C GLU A 202 13.48 5.13 29.59
N ILE A 203 14.26 4.06 29.45
CA ILE A 203 14.04 2.80 30.15
C ILE A 203 15.18 2.63 31.15
N PHE A 204 14.84 2.49 32.40
CA PHE A 204 15.77 2.18 33.47
C PHE A 204 15.73 0.68 33.76
N PRO A 205 16.84 -0.07 33.63
CA PRO A 205 16.91 -1.51 33.89
C PRO A 205 16.77 -1.82 35.39
#